data_343b73fc2a5247a4d964a9688a28f649
#
_entry.id   343b73fc2a5247a4d964a9688a28f649
#
_cell.length_a   1.000
_cell.length_b   1.000
_cell.length_c   1.000
_cell.angle_alpha   90.00
_cell.angle_beta   90.00
_cell.angle_gamma   90.00
#
_symmetry.space_group_name_H-M   'P 1'
#
loop_
_entity.id
_entity.type
_entity.pdbx_description
1 polymer ?
#
loop_
_entity_poly.entity_id
_entity_poly.type
_entity_poly.pdbx_seq_one_letter_code
_entity_poly.pdbx_strand_id
1 'polypeptide(L)'
;MLFLVHAHVLSSAASPSLTAKTKNIYLTSPSLLVLVFSLAISGCGENQIGRRDVDVRMIETDAKPGSSAPHLATDVDGLVVLSWLEPNGLKTALRYSVFERDEWAPSNLVATGANWFVNWADFPSVTPISGSLWAAHWLVRQPAGGYAYDVEIARSTDAGITWSESEKPHHDGTPSEHGFVSLGSYQEEVIAVWLDGREMVGGHHGSGEKTTGGMTLRSASAAMGKPFQKFQVVDDLVCDCCQTDLAIAQSGPILVYRDRTSNEIRDIYVSRLLDGRWEPGRSIFQDKWRIGGCPVNGPAIAAQNGSVVVGWYTEANSTPLVRMIRSDDDGRSFGPPVTIDSDSPVGRVDIDFLESGEAVVSWMGESDPDEGTLLWRVISKEGRLGPLQKVTSISTRRNAGFPQMSRVGNGLLFAWTDTSSGASTIKTARVLFPHEN
;
A
#
# COMPACT_ATOMS: atom_id res chain seq x y z
N MET A 1 -12.78 20.72 -51.89
CA MET A 1 -12.55 22.14 -51.96
C MET A 1 -11.25 22.41 -51.21
N LEU A 2 -10.27 22.54 -52.00
CA LEU A 2 -8.88 22.86 -51.85
C LEU A 2 -8.66 24.28 -51.34
N PHE A 3 -7.60 24.53 -50.59
CA PHE A 3 -6.65 25.67 -50.61
C PHE A 3 -5.68 25.43 -49.46
N LEU A 4 -4.46 24.91 -49.69
CA LEU A 4 -3.22 25.57 -50.15
C LEU A 4 -2.72 26.68 -49.22
N VAL A 5 -1.70 26.35 -48.41
CA VAL A 5 -0.27 26.70 -48.41
C VAL A 5 0.05 28.22 -48.42
N HIS A 6 0.86 28.66 -47.46
CA HIS A 6 2.00 29.56 -47.74
C HIS A 6 3.09 29.41 -46.65
N ALA A 7 4.26 29.04 -47.13
CA ALA A 7 5.53 29.09 -46.45
C ALA A 7 6.21 30.46 -46.76
N HIS A 8 6.93 31.01 -45.80
CA HIS A 8 8.01 31.97 -46.11
C HIS A 8 9.28 31.65 -45.35
N VAL A 9 10.34 31.67 -46.09
CA VAL A 9 11.74 31.31 -45.83
C VAL A 9 12.57 32.59 -45.79
N LEU A 10 13.69 32.52 -45.03
CA LEU A 10 14.93 33.28 -45.05
C LEU A 10 15.02 34.65 -44.36
N SER A 11 16.03 34.80 -43.48
CA SER A 11 17.33 35.38 -43.90
C SER A 11 18.34 35.38 -42.75
N SER A 12 19.52 34.98 -43.09
CA SER A 12 20.83 34.98 -42.45
C SER A 12 21.35 36.39 -42.09
N ALA A 13 22.15 36.54 -41.06
CA ALA A 13 23.26 37.48 -41.02
C ALA A 13 24.32 37.10 -39.98
N ALA A 14 25.53 37.26 -40.38
CA ALA A 14 26.83 36.85 -40.00
C ALA A 14 27.41 37.48 -38.70
N SER A 15 28.43 36.79 -38.18
CA SER A 15 29.39 37.23 -37.16
C SER A 15 30.27 38.40 -37.60
N PRO A 16 30.96 39.09 -36.70
CA PRO A 16 32.40 39.23 -36.86
C PRO A 16 33.20 38.85 -35.60
N SER A 17 34.35 38.27 -35.89
CA SER A 17 35.51 38.02 -35.04
C SER A 17 36.24 39.27 -34.61
N LEU A 18 36.73 39.31 -33.38
CA LEU A 18 37.76 40.28 -32.96
C LEU A 18 38.85 39.56 -32.18
N THR A 19 40.02 39.53 -32.79
CA THR A 19 41.35 39.17 -32.28
C THR A 19 41.85 40.26 -31.35
N ALA A 20 42.37 39.91 -30.20
CA ALA A 20 43.14 40.81 -29.35
C ALA A 20 44.45 40.17 -28.91
N LYS A 21 45.49 40.93 -29.12
CA LYS A 21 46.91 40.66 -29.00
C LYS A 21 47.38 40.44 -27.55
N THR A 22 48.28 39.48 -27.39
CA THR A 22 49.18 39.28 -26.25
C THR A 22 50.11 40.43 -26.03
N LYS A 23 50.29 40.90 -24.80
CA LYS A 23 51.46 41.61 -24.31
C LYS A 23 52.01 40.94 -23.04
N ASN A 24 53.21 40.40 -23.17
CA ASN A 24 54.02 39.94 -22.06
C ASN A 24 54.55 41.14 -21.27
N ILE A 25 54.38 41.10 -19.94
CA ILE A 25 55.16 41.95 -19.04
C ILE A 25 55.75 41.04 -17.98
N TYR A 26 57.08 40.95 -17.96
CA TYR A 26 57.88 40.37 -16.87
C TYR A 26 57.92 41.33 -15.68
N LEU A 27 57.61 40.85 -14.48
CA LEU A 27 57.98 41.53 -13.24
C LEU A 27 58.41 40.51 -12.21
N THR A 28 59.54 40.82 -11.63
CA THR A 28 60.40 40.10 -10.69
C THR A 28 59.73 39.80 -9.34
N SER A 29 60.09 38.67 -8.81
CA SER A 29 59.78 38.14 -7.47
C SER A 29 60.25 39.06 -6.32
N PRO A 30 59.57 39.09 -5.18
CA PRO A 30 60.22 38.60 -3.97
C PRO A 30 59.38 37.55 -3.19
N SER A 31 60.15 36.68 -2.57
CA SER A 31 59.73 35.56 -1.73
C SER A 31 58.85 35.99 -0.57
N LEU A 32 57.62 35.45 -0.51
CA LEU A 32 56.77 35.55 0.67
C LEU A 32 56.56 34.14 1.24
N LEU A 33 57.02 33.95 2.44
CA LEU A 33 56.88 32.73 3.24
C LEU A 33 55.41 32.57 3.60
N VAL A 34 54.72 31.63 2.96
CA VAL A 34 53.33 31.26 3.31
C VAL A 34 53.37 30.17 4.38
N LEU A 35 53.06 30.56 5.60
CA LEU A 35 52.74 29.61 6.68
C LEU A 35 51.43 28.89 6.30
N VAL A 36 51.52 27.63 5.98
CA VAL A 36 50.35 26.78 5.78
C VAL A 36 49.78 26.40 7.13
N PHE A 37 48.75 27.12 7.56
CA PHE A 37 47.88 26.66 8.64
C PHE A 37 46.98 25.53 8.10
N SER A 38 47.33 24.30 8.43
CA SER A 38 46.44 23.15 8.22
C SER A 38 45.26 23.29 9.18
N LEU A 39 44.16 23.87 8.69
CA LEU A 39 42.86 23.67 9.32
C LEU A 39 42.47 22.20 9.13
N ALA A 40 42.56 21.44 10.18
CA ALA A 40 41.88 20.17 10.29
C ALA A 40 40.37 20.46 10.25
N ILE A 41 39.75 20.33 9.08
CA ILE A 41 38.28 20.22 8.95
C ILE A 41 37.95 18.90 9.60
N SER A 42 37.49 18.94 10.87
CA SER A 42 36.78 17.82 11.47
C SER A 42 35.53 17.62 10.63
N GLY A 43 35.58 16.67 9.72
CA GLY A 43 34.39 16.20 9.01
C GLY A 43 33.40 15.75 10.07
N CYS A 44 32.26 16.42 10.16
CA CYS A 44 31.07 15.83 10.76
C CYS A 44 30.84 14.49 10.02
N GLY A 45 31.13 13.39 10.71
CA GLY A 45 30.78 12.09 10.24
C GLY A 45 29.25 12.08 10.10
N GLU A 46 28.77 12.07 8.90
CA GLU A 46 27.43 11.54 8.62
C GLU A 46 27.42 10.13 9.23
N ASN A 47 26.70 9.98 10.34
CA ASN A 47 26.33 8.69 10.86
C ASN A 47 25.41 8.03 9.81
N GLN A 48 26.01 7.46 8.79
CA GLN A 48 25.31 6.51 7.94
C GLN A 48 24.89 5.37 8.87
N ILE A 49 23.58 5.15 8.98
CA ILE A 49 23.04 3.90 9.51
C ILE A 49 23.73 2.80 8.71
N GLY A 50 24.57 2.00 9.40
CA GLY A 50 25.49 1.06 8.75
C GLY A 50 24.76 0.23 7.69
N ARG A 51 25.44 -0.01 6.58
CA ARG A 51 24.94 -0.86 5.49
C ARG A 51 24.64 -2.22 6.12
N ARG A 52 23.35 -2.48 6.40
CA ARG A 52 22.90 -3.80 6.83
C ARG A 52 23.01 -4.67 5.58
N ASP A 53 23.98 -5.58 5.55
CA ASP A 53 24.00 -6.64 4.55
C ASP A 53 22.80 -7.52 4.84
N VAL A 54 21.75 -7.35 4.07
CA VAL A 54 20.50 -8.14 4.18
C VAL A 54 20.54 -9.26 3.17
N ASP A 55 20.22 -10.45 3.62
CA ASP A 55 20.06 -11.62 2.76
C ASP A 55 18.58 -11.73 2.32
N VAL A 56 18.35 -11.76 1.01
CA VAL A 56 17.02 -11.92 0.41
C VAL A 56 16.90 -13.35 -0.10
N ARG A 57 16.16 -14.17 0.61
CA ARG A 57 15.94 -15.58 0.27
C ARG A 57 14.52 -15.78 -0.28
N MET A 58 14.41 -16.36 -1.48
CA MET A 58 13.12 -16.81 -2.02
C MET A 58 12.59 -17.98 -1.22
N ILE A 59 11.29 -17.94 -0.90
CA ILE A 59 10.58 -19.01 -0.21
C ILE A 59 9.51 -19.56 -1.16
N GLU A 60 9.52 -20.86 -1.40
CA GLU A 60 8.54 -21.48 -2.27
C GLU A 60 7.18 -21.63 -1.59
N THR A 61 6.12 -21.48 -2.38
CA THR A 61 4.73 -21.76 -2.01
C THR A 61 4.18 -22.90 -2.84
N ASP A 62 3.07 -23.50 -2.42
CA ASP A 62 2.34 -24.50 -3.22
C ASP A 62 1.25 -23.87 -4.11
N ALA A 63 1.28 -22.53 -4.28
CA ALA A 63 0.37 -21.81 -5.16
C ALA A 63 0.51 -22.25 -6.61
N LYS A 64 -0.62 -22.58 -7.24
CA LYS A 64 -0.66 -23.10 -8.62
C LYS A 64 -0.50 -21.98 -9.66
N PRO A 65 -0.07 -22.33 -10.89
CA PRO A 65 -0.13 -21.40 -12.01
C PRO A 65 -1.56 -20.82 -12.19
N GLY A 66 -1.62 -19.52 -12.43
CA GLY A 66 -2.86 -18.73 -12.47
C GLY A 66 -3.23 -18.11 -11.11
N SER A 67 -2.45 -18.32 -10.06
CA SER A 67 -2.64 -17.67 -8.75
C SER A 67 -2.34 -16.18 -8.80
N SER A 68 -3.05 -15.42 -7.97
CA SER A 68 -2.96 -13.95 -7.92
C SER A 68 -3.45 -13.42 -6.58
N ALA A 69 -3.33 -12.10 -6.39
CA ALA A 69 -3.86 -11.38 -5.24
C ALA A 69 -3.36 -11.92 -3.89
N PRO A 70 -2.04 -11.94 -3.65
CA PRO A 70 -1.49 -12.32 -2.35
C PRO A 70 -1.90 -11.29 -1.30
N HIS A 71 -2.15 -11.75 -0.08
CA HIS A 71 -2.32 -10.91 1.08
C HIS A 71 -1.57 -11.54 2.27
N LEU A 72 -0.79 -10.73 2.97
CA LEU A 72 -0.10 -11.10 4.21
C LEU A 72 -0.82 -10.49 5.40
N ALA A 73 -1.06 -11.27 6.42
CA ALA A 73 -1.60 -10.82 7.69
C ALA A 73 -0.81 -11.45 8.84
N THR A 74 -0.58 -10.68 9.90
CA THR A 74 0.13 -11.14 11.09
C THR A 74 -0.76 -10.97 12.31
N ASP A 75 -0.84 -11.99 13.15
CA ASP A 75 -1.54 -11.91 14.43
C ASP A 75 -0.67 -11.25 15.52
N VAL A 76 -1.27 -11.08 16.70
CA VAL A 76 -0.60 -10.46 17.86
C VAL A 76 0.59 -11.29 18.38
N ASP A 77 0.63 -12.56 18.10
CA ASP A 77 1.70 -13.49 18.51
C ASP A 77 2.80 -13.62 17.45
N GLY A 78 2.66 -12.92 16.31
CA GLY A 78 3.62 -12.91 15.22
C GLY A 78 3.46 -14.07 14.24
N LEU A 79 2.33 -14.78 14.25
CA LEU A 79 1.98 -15.78 13.24
C LEU A 79 1.64 -15.08 11.92
N VAL A 80 2.36 -15.42 10.86
CA VAL A 80 2.11 -14.83 9.53
C VAL A 80 1.31 -15.78 8.67
N VAL A 81 0.24 -15.25 8.07
CA VAL A 81 -0.64 -15.96 7.14
C VAL A 81 -0.55 -15.32 5.78
N LEU A 82 -0.25 -16.11 4.76
CA LEU A 82 -0.36 -15.74 3.35
C LEU A 82 -1.65 -16.30 2.78
N SER A 83 -2.47 -15.47 2.15
CA SER A 83 -3.63 -15.92 1.38
C SER A 83 -3.51 -15.50 -0.08
N TRP A 84 -4.22 -16.21 -0.97
CA TRP A 84 -4.23 -15.93 -2.41
C TRP A 84 -5.45 -16.53 -3.10
N LEU A 85 -5.74 -16.02 -4.28
CA LEU A 85 -6.68 -16.65 -5.20
C LEU A 85 -5.96 -17.59 -6.14
N GLU A 86 -6.57 -18.75 -6.42
CA GLU A 86 -6.10 -19.66 -7.46
C GLU A 86 -7.24 -20.25 -8.29
N PRO A 87 -6.98 -20.66 -9.55
CA PRO A 87 -7.94 -21.41 -10.35
C PRO A 87 -8.27 -22.77 -9.74
N ASN A 88 -9.54 -23.13 -9.72
CA ASN A 88 -10.03 -24.42 -9.28
C ASN A 88 -11.07 -24.98 -10.28
N GLY A 89 -10.62 -25.50 -11.42
CA GLY A 89 -11.46 -25.82 -12.56
C GLY A 89 -12.17 -24.59 -13.14
N LEU A 90 -13.50 -24.58 -13.15
CA LEU A 90 -14.30 -23.42 -13.58
C LEU A 90 -14.60 -22.44 -12.43
N LYS A 91 -14.04 -22.68 -11.25
CA LYS A 91 -14.21 -21.85 -10.06
C LYS A 91 -12.91 -21.16 -9.71
N THR A 92 -12.99 -20.17 -8.83
CA THR A 92 -11.88 -19.57 -8.11
C THR A 92 -11.89 -20.11 -6.69
N ALA A 93 -10.71 -20.35 -6.13
CA ALA A 93 -10.51 -20.73 -4.73
C ALA A 93 -9.76 -19.65 -3.98
N LEU A 94 -10.16 -19.36 -2.75
CA LEU A 94 -9.36 -18.65 -1.77
C LEU A 94 -8.63 -19.68 -0.92
N ARG A 95 -7.30 -19.58 -0.90
CA ARG A 95 -6.41 -20.43 -0.11
C ARG A 95 -5.59 -19.60 0.85
N TYR A 96 -5.06 -20.28 1.86
CA TYR A 96 -4.07 -19.68 2.76
C TYR A 96 -3.02 -20.72 3.18
N SER A 97 -1.87 -20.21 3.59
CA SER A 97 -0.79 -20.96 4.22
C SER A 97 -0.25 -20.19 5.41
N VAL A 98 0.26 -20.90 6.41
CA VAL A 98 0.90 -20.32 7.60
C VAL A 98 2.40 -20.43 7.47
N PHE A 99 3.12 -19.37 7.87
CA PHE A 99 4.58 -19.38 7.86
C PHE A 99 5.11 -19.95 9.17
N GLU A 100 5.77 -21.09 9.09
CA GLU A 100 6.34 -21.80 10.23
C GLU A 100 7.73 -22.35 9.87
N ARG A 101 8.66 -22.28 10.81
CA ARG A 101 10.01 -22.87 10.66
C ARG A 101 10.74 -22.45 9.38
N ASP A 102 10.57 -21.18 8.99
CA ASP A 102 11.16 -20.60 7.79
C ASP A 102 10.63 -21.13 6.46
N GLU A 103 9.46 -21.76 6.46
CA GLU A 103 8.78 -22.32 5.30
C GLU A 103 7.27 -22.06 5.36
N TRP A 104 6.61 -22.11 4.20
CA TRP A 104 5.14 -22.12 4.14
C TRP A 104 4.62 -23.53 4.39
N ALA A 105 3.72 -23.69 5.33
CA ALA A 105 2.98 -24.94 5.52
C ALA A 105 2.13 -25.28 4.27
N PRO A 106 1.72 -26.54 4.07
CA PRO A 106 0.77 -26.88 2.99
C PRO A 106 -0.49 -26.00 3.06
N SER A 107 -0.93 -25.52 1.90
CA SER A 107 -2.08 -24.60 1.84
C SER A 107 -3.40 -25.26 2.17
N ASN A 108 -4.27 -24.50 2.82
CA ASN A 108 -5.62 -24.87 3.15
C ASN A 108 -6.64 -24.11 2.29
N LEU A 109 -7.79 -24.72 2.07
CA LEU A 109 -8.91 -24.13 1.35
C LEU A 109 -9.81 -23.38 2.31
N VAL A 110 -10.13 -22.11 1.99
CA VAL A 110 -11.18 -21.35 2.69
C VAL A 110 -12.53 -21.55 2.01
N ALA A 111 -12.62 -21.22 0.73
CA ALA A 111 -13.85 -21.23 -0.03
C ALA A 111 -13.59 -21.37 -1.53
N THR A 112 -14.65 -21.73 -2.29
CA THR A 112 -14.65 -21.74 -3.76
C THR A 112 -15.93 -21.19 -4.33
N GLY A 113 -15.85 -20.47 -5.45
CA GLY A 113 -17.03 -19.98 -6.16
C GLY A 113 -16.79 -19.77 -7.64
N ALA A 114 -17.88 -19.87 -8.44
CA ALA A 114 -17.82 -19.71 -9.90
C ALA A 114 -18.06 -18.26 -10.35
N ASN A 115 -18.68 -17.45 -9.51
CA ASN A 115 -19.11 -16.08 -9.82
C ASN A 115 -18.36 -15.02 -9.01
N TRP A 116 -17.13 -15.32 -8.58
CA TRP A 116 -16.34 -14.36 -7.82
C TRP A 116 -15.89 -13.18 -8.69
N PHE A 117 -15.84 -12.01 -8.08
CA PHE A 117 -15.24 -10.81 -8.66
C PHE A 117 -13.74 -10.81 -8.38
N VAL A 118 -12.95 -11.28 -9.33
CA VAL A 118 -11.48 -11.28 -9.24
C VAL A 118 -10.98 -9.98 -9.83
N ASN A 119 -10.35 -9.16 -9.01
CA ASN A 119 -9.81 -7.85 -9.39
C ASN A 119 -8.38 -7.71 -8.89
N TRP A 120 -7.56 -6.96 -9.60
CA TRP A 120 -6.15 -6.76 -9.29
C TRP A 120 -5.91 -5.81 -8.11
N ALA A 121 -6.88 -4.93 -7.83
CA ALA A 121 -6.79 -3.87 -6.83
C ALA A 121 -7.70 -4.12 -5.62
N ASP A 122 -8.79 -4.84 -5.80
CA ASP A 122 -9.72 -5.23 -4.74
C ASP A 122 -9.58 -6.74 -4.50
N PHE A 123 -8.72 -7.08 -3.58
CA PHE A 123 -8.26 -8.45 -3.35
C PHE A 123 -8.81 -9.01 -2.04
N PRO A 124 -9.06 -10.33 -1.97
CA PRO A 124 -9.52 -10.99 -0.76
C PRO A 124 -8.42 -11.10 0.30
N SER A 125 -8.82 -11.39 1.54
CA SER A 125 -7.88 -11.65 2.62
C SER A 125 -8.29 -12.84 3.48
N VAL A 126 -7.30 -13.42 4.17
CA VAL A 126 -7.47 -14.25 5.36
C VAL A 126 -6.70 -13.57 6.48
N THR A 127 -7.40 -13.15 7.52
CA THR A 127 -6.86 -12.32 8.59
C THR A 127 -7.04 -13.03 9.94
N PRO A 128 -5.97 -13.40 10.64
CA PRO A 128 -6.03 -13.78 12.03
C PRO A 128 -6.51 -12.57 12.86
N ILE A 129 -7.60 -12.74 13.60
CA ILE A 129 -8.23 -11.67 14.36
C ILE A 129 -7.73 -11.67 15.81
N SER A 130 -7.82 -12.83 16.46
CA SER A 130 -7.26 -13.06 17.81
C SER A 130 -7.19 -14.55 18.11
N GLY A 131 -6.01 -15.07 18.44
CA GLY A 131 -5.83 -16.48 18.74
C GLY A 131 -6.45 -17.42 17.70
N SER A 132 -7.47 -18.19 18.06
CA SER A 132 -8.17 -19.10 17.15
C SER A 132 -9.25 -18.43 16.30
N LEU A 133 -9.59 -17.17 16.55
CA LEU A 133 -10.58 -16.43 15.77
C LEU A 133 -9.93 -15.84 14.52
N TRP A 134 -10.34 -16.31 13.35
CA TRP A 134 -9.93 -15.79 12.06
C TRP A 134 -11.12 -15.34 11.23
N ALA A 135 -10.90 -14.43 10.31
CA ALA A 135 -11.88 -14.00 9.33
C ALA A 135 -11.28 -14.04 7.92
N ALA A 136 -12.10 -14.38 6.94
CA ALA A 136 -11.72 -14.35 5.53
C ALA A 136 -12.81 -13.65 4.74
N HIS A 137 -12.43 -12.85 3.74
CA HIS A 137 -13.39 -12.24 2.84
C HIS A 137 -13.04 -12.51 1.38
N TRP A 138 -14.05 -12.47 0.54
CA TRP A 138 -13.95 -12.48 -0.92
C TRP A 138 -15.13 -11.73 -1.53
N LEU A 139 -15.06 -11.51 -2.83
CA LEU A 139 -16.02 -10.69 -3.55
C LEU A 139 -16.84 -11.56 -4.51
N VAL A 140 -18.16 -11.36 -4.54
CA VAL A 140 -19.10 -12.13 -5.34
C VAL A 140 -19.90 -11.21 -6.24
N ARG A 141 -19.86 -11.49 -7.57
CA ARG A 141 -20.60 -10.71 -8.57
C ARG A 141 -22.10 -10.80 -8.34
N GLN A 142 -22.78 -9.68 -8.45
CA GLN A 142 -24.22 -9.62 -8.48
C GLN A 142 -24.77 -9.90 -9.90
N PRO A 143 -26.03 -10.33 -10.02
CA PRO A 143 -26.66 -10.57 -11.32
C PRO A 143 -26.73 -9.35 -12.25
N ALA A 144 -26.70 -8.13 -11.69
CA ALA A 144 -26.68 -6.89 -12.45
C ALA A 144 -25.43 -6.73 -13.33
N GLY A 145 -24.34 -7.45 -13.02
CA GLY A 145 -23.09 -7.40 -13.78
C GLY A 145 -22.26 -6.12 -13.55
N GLY A 146 -21.24 -5.92 -14.39
CA GLY A 146 -20.34 -4.78 -14.27
C GLY A 146 -19.55 -4.80 -12.95
N TYR A 147 -19.58 -3.67 -12.25
CA TYR A 147 -18.99 -3.48 -10.91
C TYR A 147 -20.00 -3.66 -9.77
N ALA A 148 -21.13 -4.32 -10.02
CA ALA A 148 -22.05 -4.73 -8.97
C ALA A 148 -21.56 -6.04 -8.35
N TYR A 149 -21.04 -5.98 -7.14
CA TYR A 149 -20.56 -7.13 -6.38
C TYR A 149 -20.72 -6.92 -4.88
N ASP A 150 -20.76 -8.00 -4.14
CA ASP A 150 -20.95 -8.04 -2.69
C ASP A 150 -19.69 -8.55 -2.02
N VAL A 151 -19.47 -8.11 -0.78
CA VAL A 151 -18.53 -8.72 0.15
C VAL A 151 -19.16 -9.94 0.80
N GLU A 152 -18.45 -11.06 0.80
CA GLU A 152 -18.75 -12.25 1.57
C GLU A 152 -17.67 -12.49 2.62
N ILE A 153 -18.05 -12.76 3.86
CA ILE A 153 -17.11 -12.98 4.99
C ILE A 153 -17.44 -14.30 5.64
N ALA A 154 -16.44 -15.17 5.79
CA ALA A 154 -16.49 -16.35 6.64
C ALA A 154 -15.60 -16.18 7.86
N ARG A 155 -15.94 -16.86 8.95
CA ARG A 155 -15.20 -16.83 10.20
C ARG A 155 -14.81 -18.24 10.64
N SER A 156 -13.64 -18.36 11.23
CA SER A 156 -13.14 -19.58 11.86
C SER A 156 -12.95 -19.34 13.36
N THR A 157 -13.16 -20.38 14.18
CA THR A 157 -12.87 -20.40 15.62
C THR A 157 -11.77 -21.37 16.01
N ASP A 158 -11.16 -21.99 15.03
CA ASP A 158 -10.16 -23.03 15.19
C ASP A 158 -8.89 -22.76 14.34
N ALA A 159 -8.53 -21.47 14.24
CA ALA A 159 -7.35 -20.99 13.53
C ALA A 159 -7.35 -21.40 12.04
N GLY A 160 -8.50 -21.27 11.38
CA GLY A 160 -8.62 -21.51 9.94
C GLY A 160 -8.86 -22.97 9.56
N ILE A 161 -8.88 -23.93 10.50
CA ILE A 161 -9.10 -25.35 10.20
C ILE A 161 -10.50 -25.57 9.59
N THR A 162 -11.54 -24.94 10.19
CA THR A 162 -12.88 -24.94 9.64
C THR A 162 -13.45 -23.53 9.52
N TRP A 163 -14.33 -23.32 8.55
CA TRP A 163 -14.92 -22.02 8.26
C TRP A 163 -16.44 -22.09 8.34
N SER A 164 -17.07 -21.03 8.85
CA SER A 164 -18.52 -20.87 8.80
C SER A 164 -19.02 -20.74 7.35
N GLU A 165 -20.33 -20.86 7.14
CA GLU A 165 -20.94 -20.29 5.95
C GLU A 165 -20.64 -18.79 5.91
N SER A 166 -20.50 -18.24 4.69
CA SER A 166 -20.24 -16.82 4.53
C SER A 166 -21.51 -15.98 4.75
N GLU A 167 -21.30 -14.76 5.17
CA GLU A 167 -22.36 -13.76 5.28
C GLU A 167 -21.89 -12.40 4.76
N LYS A 168 -22.83 -11.57 4.34
CA LYS A 168 -22.55 -10.20 3.90
C LYS A 168 -22.50 -9.26 5.11
N PRO A 169 -21.50 -8.36 5.19
CA PRO A 169 -21.49 -7.32 6.22
C PRO A 169 -22.47 -6.17 5.93
N HIS A 170 -23.19 -6.21 4.80
CA HIS A 170 -24.16 -5.21 4.35
C HIS A 170 -25.46 -5.85 3.90
N HIS A 171 -26.58 -5.14 4.00
CA HIS A 171 -27.92 -5.66 3.68
C HIS A 171 -28.79 -4.62 2.98
N ASP A 172 -28.20 -3.73 2.17
CA ASP A 172 -28.91 -2.66 1.47
C ASP A 172 -29.67 -3.16 0.22
N GLY A 173 -29.23 -4.29 -0.37
CA GLY A 173 -29.86 -4.87 -1.56
C GLY A 173 -29.65 -4.06 -2.84
N THR A 174 -28.75 -3.09 -2.86
CA THR A 174 -28.45 -2.30 -4.05
C THR A 174 -27.51 -3.03 -4.99
N PRO A 175 -27.71 -2.92 -6.32
CA PRO A 175 -26.78 -3.46 -7.31
C PRO A 175 -25.59 -2.52 -7.49
N SER A 176 -24.75 -2.41 -6.48
CA SER A 176 -23.62 -1.49 -6.44
C SER A 176 -22.31 -2.20 -6.05
N GLU A 177 -21.23 -1.45 -6.07
CA GLU A 177 -19.89 -1.90 -5.67
C GLU A 177 -19.79 -1.93 -4.15
N HIS A 178 -19.37 -3.09 -3.59
CA HIS A 178 -19.07 -3.27 -2.18
C HIS A 178 -17.75 -4.01 -2.06
N GLY A 179 -16.66 -3.32 -1.72
CA GLY A 179 -15.32 -3.91 -1.71
C GLY A 179 -14.27 -3.13 -0.98
N PHE A 180 -13.00 -3.37 -1.32
CA PHE A 180 -11.84 -2.75 -0.67
C PHE A 180 -11.86 -2.94 0.84
N VAL A 181 -12.00 -4.20 1.25
CA VAL A 181 -12.32 -4.58 2.62
C VAL A 181 -11.08 -4.59 3.50
N SER A 182 -11.19 -4.00 4.69
CA SER A 182 -10.26 -4.20 5.80
C SER A 182 -10.95 -4.96 6.93
N LEU A 183 -10.29 -5.99 7.48
CA LEU A 183 -10.77 -6.79 8.60
C LEU A 183 -9.91 -6.53 9.84
N GLY A 184 -10.51 -6.52 11.00
CA GLY A 184 -9.83 -6.37 12.28
C GLY A 184 -10.66 -6.84 13.45
N SER A 185 -10.21 -6.51 14.67
CA SER A 185 -10.88 -6.88 15.91
C SER A 185 -11.18 -5.69 16.79
N TYR A 186 -12.28 -5.79 17.52
CA TYR A 186 -12.63 -4.87 18.61
C TYR A 186 -13.49 -5.58 19.63
N GLN A 187 -13.05 -5.64 20.91
CA GLN A 187 -13.81 -6.27 22.00
C GLN A 187 -14.32 -7.68 21.64
N GLU A 188 -13.43 -8.52 21.08
CA GLU A 188 -13.73 -9.90 20.65
C GLU A 188 -14.72 -10.02 19.48
N GLU A 189 -15.09 -8.91 18.83
CA GLU A 189 -15.87 -8.89 17.58
C GLU A 189 -14.94 -8.76 16.36
N VAL A 190 -15.34 -9.37 15.26
CA VAL A 190 -14.77 -9.08 13.96
C VAL A 190 -15.35 -7.77 13.46
N ILE A 191 -14.49 -6.83 13.09
CA ILE A 191 -14.88 -5.61 12.38
C ILE A 191 -14.56 -5.79 10.90
N ALA A 192 -15.53 -5.44 10.06
CA ALA A 192 -15.35 -5.26 8.64
C ALA A 192 -15.57 -3.78 8.29
N VAL A 193 -14.65 -3.23 7.50
CA VAL A 193 -14.78 -1.91 6.89
C VAL A 193 -14.71 -2.10 5.38
N TRP A 194 -15.55 -1.40 4.60
CA TRP A 194 -15.59 -1.53 3.14
C TRP A 194 -15.98 -0.23 2.47
N LEU A 195 -15.55 -0.06 1.22
CA LEU A 195 -16.08 0.94 0.31
C LEU A 195 -17.45 0.50 -0.20
N ASP A 196 -18.40 1.42 -0.23
CA ASP A 196 -19.81 1.14 -0.48
C ASP A 196 -20.41 2.14 -1.48
N GLY A 197 -20.80 1.63 -2.63
CA GLY A 197 -21.29 2.40 -3.76
C GLY A 197 -22.80 2.64 -3.77
N ARG A 198 -23.55 2.29 -2.72
CA ARG A 198 -25.03 2.43 -2.70
C ARG A 198 -25.54 3.86 -2.91
N GLU A 199 -24.74 4.85 -2.59
CA GLU A 199 -25.06 6.26 -2.78
C GLU A 199 -24.65 6.81 -4.17
N MET A 200 -24.03 5.98 -5.01
CA MET A 200 -23.67 6.36 -6.38
C MET A 200 -24.87 6.21 -7.30
N VAL A 201 -25.49 7.33 -7.70
CA VAL A 201 -26.64 7.34 -8.58
C VAL A 201 -26.21 7.70 -10.01
N GLY A 202 -26.56 6.86 -10.99
CA GLY A 202 -26.47 7.17 -12.42
C GLY A 202 -25.28 6.62 -13.19
N GLY A 203 -24.44 5.74 -12.62
CA GLY A 203 -23.39 5.07 -13.39
C GLY A 203 -22.32 4.42 -12.55
N HIS A 204 -21.81 3.30 -13.04
CA HIS A 204 -20.63 2.65 -12.49
C HIS A 204 -19.35 3.29 -13.06
N HIS A 205 -18.23 3.16 -12.38
CA HIS A 205 -16.91 3.54 -12.88
C HIS A 205 -16.69 3.05 -14.32
N GLY A 206 -16.38 3.99 -15.24
CA GLY A 206 -16.10 3.69 -16.64
C GLY A 206 -17.27 3.82 -17.61
N SER A 207 -18.49 4.12 -17.16
CA SER A 207 -19.64 4.31 -18.06
C SER A 207 -19.65 5.65 -18.82
N GLY A 208 -18.82 6.61 -18.40
CA GLY A 208 -18.81 7.97 -18.97
C GLY A 208 -20.02 8.83 -18.59
N GLU A 209 -20.95 8.31 -17.79
CA GLU A 209 -22.09 9.03 -17.25
C GLU A 209 -21.69 9.83 -16.01
N LYS A 210 -22.32 11.00 -15.82
CA LYS A 210 -22.11 11.78 -14.59
C LYS A 210 -22.80 11.06 -13.43
N THR A 211 -22.02 10.52 -12.52
CA THR A 211 -22.54 10.04 -11.23
C THR A 211 -22.91 11.22 -10.34
N THR A 212 -24.06 11.13 -9.68
CA THR A 212 -24.42 11.98 -8.54
C THR A 212 -24.24 11.13 -7.27
N GLY A 213 -23.74 11.72 -6.18
CA GLY A 213 -23.30 11.01 -4.99
C GLY A 213 -21.85 10.52 -5.13
N GLY A 214 -21.42 9.65 -4.23
CA GLY A 214 -20.07 9.10 -4.21
C GLY A 214 -19.97 7.80 -3.46
N MET A 215 -18.79 7.19 -3.51
CA MET A 215 -18.43 6.06 -2.68
C MET A 215 -18.40 6.50 -1.21
N THR A 216 -19.02 5.71 -0.34
CA THR A 216 -18.99 5.90 1.11
C THR A 216 -18.08 4.88 1.76
N LEU A 217 -17.59 5.16 2.95
CA LEU A 217 -16.84 4.22 3.78
C LEU A 217 -17.75 3.76 4.92
N ARG A 218 -17.97 2.45 5.01
CA ARG A 218 -18.89 1.86 5.97
C ARG A 218 -18.23 0.76 6.80
N SER A 219 -18.80 0.49 7.96
CA SER A 219 -18.35 -0.59 8.82
C SER A 219 -19.52 -1.32 9.46
N ALA A 220 -19.24 -2.57 9.84
CA ALA A 220 -20.09 -3.36 10.71
C ALA A 220 -19.23 -4.26 11.60
N SER A 221 -19.78 -4.76 12.70
CA SER A 221 -19.09 -5.73 13.54
C SER A 221 -19.97 -6.94 13.84
N ALA A 222 -19.33 -8.06 14.13
CA ALA A 222 -20.00 -9.31 14.47
C ALA A 222 -19.25 -10.04 15.58
N ALA A 223 -19.97 -10.35 16.67
CA ALA A 223 -19.50 -11.34 17.63
C ALA A 223 -19.57 -12.74 17.03
N MET A 224 -18.80 -13.67 17.61
CA MET A 224 -18.81 -15.06 17.15
C MET A 224 -20.22 -15.68 17.14
N GLY A 225 -20.55 -16.31 16.02
CA GLY A 225 -21.87 -16.97 15.84
C GLY A 225 -23.05 -15.99 15.78
N LYS A 226 -22.80 -14.69 15.66
CA LYS A 226 -23.83 -13.66 15.48
C LYS A 226 -23.65 -13.01 14.09
N PRO A 227 -24.74 -12.56 13.46
CA PRO A 227 -24.68 -11.82 12.21
C PRO A 227 -23.99 -10.46 12.41
N PHE A 228 -23.51 -9.88 11.31
CA PHE A 228 -23.01 -8.51 11.31
C PHE A 228 -24.10 -7.52 11.72
N GLN A 229 -23.73 -6.60 12.57
CA GLN A 229 -24.58 -5.55 13.14
C GLN A 229 -23.76 -4.30 13.44
N LYS A 230 -24.32 -3.32 14.18
CA LYS A 230 -23.65 -2.06 14.54
C LYS A 230 -23.14 -1.32 13.30
N PHE A 231 -23.98 -1.26 12.27
CA PHE A 231 -23.66 -0.58 11.00
C PHE A 231 -23.38 0.91 11.23
N GLN A 232 -22.27 1.40 10.69
CA GLN A 232 -21.90 2.80 10.76
C GLN A 232 -21.43 3.30 9.40
N VAL A 233 -21.73 4.57 9.10
CA VAL A 233 -21.04 5.33 8.07
C VAL A 233 -19.81 5.94 8.74
N VAL A 234 -18.62 5.60 8.24
CA VAL A 234 -17.35 6.15 8.72
C VAL A 234 -17.08 7.47 8.01
N ASP A 235 -17.35 7.50 6.69
CA ASP A 235 -17.22 8.70 5.86
C ASP A 235 -18.23 8.62 4.71
N ASP A 236 -18.82 9.76 4.32
CA ASP A 236 -19.88 9.85 3.34
C ASP A 236 -19.40 10.17 1.92
N LEU A 237 -18.09 10.46 1.73
CA LEU A 237 -17.50 10.68 0.42
C LEU A 237 -16.00 10.33 0.41
N VAL A 238 -15.63 9.22 -0.19
CA VAL A 238 -14.24 8.73 -0.24
C VAL A 238 -13.79 8.42 -1.68
N CYS A 239 -12.50 8.12 -1.84
CA CYS A 239 -11.95 7.62 -3.10
C CYS A 239 -12.63 6.29 -3.48
N ASP A 240 -13.09 6.20 -4.72
CA ASP A 240 -13.96 5.12 -5.16
C ASP A 240 -13.24 3.77 -5.38
N CYS A 241 -11.91 3.75 -5.36
CA CYS A 241 -11.13 2.58 -5.82
C CYS A 241 -9.76 2.46 -5.14
N CYS A 242 -9.62 3.02 -3.95
CA CYS A 242 -8.38 2.96 -3.19
C CYS A 242 -8.55 2.01 -2.02
N GLN A 243 -7.56 1.16 -1.79
CA GLN A 243 -7.52 0.26 -0.64
C GLN A 243 -7.67 1.08 0.66
N THR A 244 -8.35 0.51 1.62
CA THR A 244 -8.33 0.94 3.01
C THR A 244 -7.39 0.05 3.81
N ASP A 245 -6.94 0.50 4.96
CA ASP A 245 -6.15 -0.36 5.85
C ASP A 245 -6.46 -0.05 7.31
N LEU A 246 -6.37 -1.09 8.17
CA LEU A 246 -6.80 -1.04 9.56
C LEU A 246 -5.76 -1.70 10.47
N ALA A 247 -5.30 -0.95 11.46
CA ALA A 247 -4.43 -1.45 12.52
C ALA A 247 -5.14 -1.43 13.89
N ILE A 248 -4.74 -2.33 14.78
CA ILE A 248 -5.22 -2.34 16.16
C ILE A 248 -4.18 -1.65 17.04
N ALA A 249 -4.48 -0.43 17.45
CA ALA A 249 -3.67 0.34 18.38
C ALA A 249 -4.10 0.09 19.84
N GLN A 250 -3.41 0.71 20.82
CA GLN A 250 -3.74 0.50 22.23
C GLN A 250 -5.13 0.99 22.60
N SER A 251 -5.63 2.07 21.99
CA SER A 251 -6.98 2.60 22.23
C SER A 251 -8.07 1.89 21.43
N GLY A 252 -7.71 1.04 20.48
CA GLY A 252 -8.63 0.34 19.60
C GLY A 252 -8.26 0.44 18.12
N PRO A 253 -9.17 0.06 17.23
CA PRO A 253 -8.95 0.11 15.80
C PRO A 253 -8.69 1.54 15.28
N ILE A 254 -7.71 1.65 14.38
CA ILE A 254 -7.41 2.85 13.60
C ILE A 254 -7.49 2.49 12.12
N LEU A 255 -8.31 3.21 11.39
CA LEU A 255 -8.56 3.04 9.97
C LEU A 255 -7.90 4.18 9.20
N VAL A 256 -7.24 3.87 8.11
CA VAL A 256 -6.74 4.84 7.13
C VAL A 256 -7.35 4.58 5.77
N TYR A 257 -7.64 5.66 5.06
CA TYR A 257 -8.27 5.60 3.75
C TYR A 257 -7.94 6.86 2.94
N ARG A 258 -8.15 6.79 1.65
CA ARG A 258 -8.07 7.97 0.79
C ARG A 258 -9.44 8.63 0.73
N ASP A 259 -9.51 9.85 1.24
CA ASP A 259 -10.69 10.71 1.19
C ASP A 259 -10.95 11.26 -0.22
N ARG A 260 -12.11 11.84 -0.42
CA ARG A 260 -12.50 12.58 -1.62
C ARG A 260 -13.34 13.78 -1.24
N THR A 261 -12.80 14.95 -1.36
CA THR A 261 -13.61 16.16 -1.18
C THR A 261 -14.44 16.46 -2.43
N SER A 262 -15.45 17.32 -2.29
CA SER A 262 -16.26 17.85 -3.42
C SER A 262 -15.42 18.58 -4.48
N ASN A 263 -14.18 18.98 -4.16
CA ASN A 263 -13.22 19.60 -5.06
C ASN A 263 -12.21 18.61 -5.66
N GLU A 264 -12.46 17.29 -5.52
CA GLU A 264 -11.59 16.21 -6.00
C GLU A 264 -10.19 16.22 -5.37
N ILE A 265 -10.05 16.72 -4.14
CA ILE A 265 -8.84 16.53 -3.35
C ILE A 265 -8.93 15.17 -2.67
N ARG A 266 -7.90 14.33 -2.87
CA ARG A 266 -7.86 12.95 -2.42
C ARG A 266 -6.65 12.69 -1.52
N ASP A 267 -6.63 13.35 -0.37
CA ASP A 267 -5.59 13.18 0.66
C ASP A 267 -5.89 11.96 1.55
N ILE A 268 -4.92 11.55 2.37
CA ILE A 268 -5.09 10.43 3.30
C ILE A 268 -5.71 10.92 4.60
N TYR A 269 -6.74 10.20 5.03
CA TYR A 269 -7.50 10.44 6.25
C TYR A 269 -7.34 9.29 7.23
N VAL A 270 -7.55 9.59 8.50
CA VAL A 270 -7.57 8.62 9.59
C VAL A 270 -8.87 8.77 10.39
N SER A 271 -9.44 7.65 10.81
CA SER A 271 -10.54 7.57 11.76
C SER A 271 -10.19 6.52 12.85
N ARG A 272 -10.56 6.78 14.09
CA ARG A 272 -10.33 5.87 15.22
C ARG A 272 -11.66 5.38 15.76
N LEU A 273 -11.75 4.11 16.12
CA LEU A 273 -12.93 3.55 16.77
C LEU A 273 -12.79 3.67 18.29
N LEU A 274 -13.53 4.60 18.90
CA LEU A 274 -13.54 4.84 20.33
C LEU A 274 -14.96 4.64 20.89
N ASP A 275 -15.07 3.91 21.99
CA ASP A 275 -16.35 3.62 22.62
C ASP A 275 -17.43 3.06 21.67
N GLY A 276 -16.98 2.26 20.68
CA GLY A 276 -17.83 1.65 19.66
C GLY A 276 -18.32 2.60 18.56
N ARG A 277 -17.72 3.78 18.42
CA ARG A 277 -18.03 4.77 17.37
C ARG A 277 -16.77 5.23 16.65
N TRP A 278 -16.87 5.36 15.36
CA TRP A 278 -15.81 5.98 14.56
C TRP A 278 -15.80 7.49 14.80
N GLU A 279 -14.62 8.03 15.08
CA GLU A 279 -14.41 9.49 15.08
C GLU A 279 -14.58 10.03 13.64
N PRO A 280 -15.00 11.28 13.46
CA PRO A 280 -14.98 11.90 12.13
C PRO A 280 -13.58 11.80 11.50
N GLY A 281 -13.54 11.43 10.23
CA GLY A 281 -12.29 11.35 9.47
C GLY A 281 -11.55 12.68 9.47
N ARG A 282 -10.23 12.63 9.60
CA ARG A 282 -9.36 13.82 9.52
C ARG A 282 -8.12 13.55 8.69
N SER A 283 -7.71 14.52 7.90
CA SER A 283 -6.48 14.43 7.12
C SER A 283 -5.26 14.27 8.04
N ILE A 284 -4.40 13.30 7.74
CA ILE A 284 -3.11 13.12 8.44
C ILE A 284 -2.06 14.11 7.93
N PHE A 285 -2.16 14.48 6.65
CA PHE A 285 -1.34 15.49 5.99
C PHE A 285 -2.06 16.01 4.74
N GLN A 286 -1.95 17.31 4.47
CA GLN A 286 -2.57 17.94 3.31
C GLN A 286 -1.59 17.99 2.13
N ASP A 287 -1.52 16.91 1.36
CA ASP A 287 -0.84 16.90 0.05
C ASP A 287 -1.55 17.80 -0.95
N LYS A 288 -2.87 17.98 -0.77
CA LYS A 288 -3.80 18.67 -1.68
C LYS A 288 -3.78 18.04 -3.08
N TRP A 289 -3.68 16.73 -3.12
CA TRP A 289 -3.67 16.00 -4.38
C TRP A 289 -5.02 16.04 -5.04
N ARG A 290 -5.10 16.86 -6.06
CA ARG A 290 -6.32 17.02 -6.86
C ARG A 290 -6.29 16.11 -8.07
N ILE A 291 -7.19 15.13 -8.10
CA ILE A 291 -7.30 14.17 -9.19
C ILE A 291 -8.77 13.81 -9.45
N GLY A 292 -9.25 14.07 -10.68
CA GLY A 292 -10.60 13.71 -11.13
C GLY A 292 -10.72 12.27 -11.64
N GLY A 293 -9.97 11.34 -11.05
CA GLY A 293 -9.90 9.94 -11.46
C GLY A 293 -9.54 9.02 -10.30
N CYS A 294 -9.34 7.74 -10.63
CA CYS A 294 -8.99 6.68 -9.68
C CYS A 294 -7.48 6.47 -9.61
N PRO A 295 -6.79 6.92 -8.56
CA PRO A 295 -5.35 6.67 -8.44
C PRO A 295 -5.02 5.21 -8.12
N VAL A 296 -5.95 4.45 -7.57
CA VAL A 296 -5.78 3.04 -7.16
C VAL A 296 -4.51 2.85 -6.35
N ASN A 297 -4.32 3.70 -5.35
CA ASN A 297 -3.21 3.72 -4.41
C ASN A 297 -3.75 4.13 -3.05
N GLY A 298 -4.17 3.17 -2.26
CA GLY A 298 -4.56 3.35 -0.86
C GLY A 298 -3.36 3.56 0.06
N PRO A 299 -3.58 4.00 1.30
CA PRO A 299 -2.58 4.00 2.36
C PRO A 299 -2.40 2.61 2.96
N ALA A 300 -1.29 2.44 3.71
CA ALA A 300 -1.06 1.32 4.61
C ALA A 300 -0.77 1.85 6.02
N ILE A 301 -1.13 1.09 7.07
CA ILE A 301 -0.97 1.47 8.47
C ILE A 301 -0.41 0.30 9.29
N ALA A 302 0.47 0.63 10.23
CA ALA A 302 0.86 -0.29 11.30
C ALA A 302 0.83 0.39 12.66
N ALA A 303 0.58 -0.39 13.71
CA ALA A 303 0.56 0.07 15.09
C ALA A 303 1.40 -0.83 16.00
N GLN A 304 2.21 -0.24 16.87
CA GLN A 304 3.03 -0.96 17.84
C GLN A 304 3.27 -0.09 19.08
N ASN A 305 2.93 -0.61 20.27
CA ASN A 305 3.27 0.02 21.55
C ASN A 305 2.89 1.51 21.68
N GLY A 306 1.71 1.90 21.18
CA GLY A 306 1.21 3.28 21.18
C GLY A 306 1.79 4.16 20.07
N SER A 307 2.72 3.66 19.27
CA SER A 307 3.15 4.29 18.02
C SER A 307 2.29 3.80 16.86
N VAL A 308 2.03 4.69 15.91
CA VAL A 308 1.32 4.39 14.66
C VAL A 308 2.12 4.99 13.50
N VAL A 309 2.27 4.25 12.41
CA VAL A 309 2.87 4.73 11.17
C VAL A 309 1.91 4.52 10.02
N VAL A 310 1.88 5.50 9.11
CA VAL A 310 1.07 5.43 7.89
C VAL A 310 1.95 5.71 6.69
N GLY A 311 1.92 4.83 5.70
CA GLY A 311 2.60 4.97 4.42
C GLY A 311 1.62 5.25 3.31
N TRP A 312 1.97 6.13 2.35
CA TRP A 312 1.10 6.40 1.20
C TRP A 312 1.84 6.94 -0.02
N TYR A 313 1.18 6.79 -1.15
CA TYR A 313 1.57 7.42 -2.41
C TYR A 313 0.78 8.70 -2.63
N THR A 314 1.42 9.71 -3.20
CA THR A 314 0.78 10.94 -3.69
C THR A 314 1.46 11.41 -4.98
N GLU A 315 0.71 12.07 -5.85
CA GLU A 315 1.22 12.71 -7.07
C GLU A 315 0.77 14.18 -7.13
N ALA A 316 0.69 14.80 -5.97
CA ALA A 316 0.34 16.21 -5.88
C ALA A 316 1.33 17.06 -6.68
N ASN A 317 0.81 18.05 -7.43
CA ASN A 317 1.59 18.90 -8.33
C ASN A 317 2.36 18.11 -9.42
N SER A 318 1.83 16.98 -9.88
CA SER A 318 2.46 16.09 -10.86
C SER A 318 3.85 15.58 -10.43
N THR A 319 4.04 15.41 -9.12
CA THR A 319 5.27 14.89 -8.55
C THR A 319 4.94 13.61 -7.77
N PRO A 320 5.26 12.41 -8.31
CA PRO A 320 5.04 11.16 -7.63
C PRO A 320 5.96 11.02 -6.41
N LEU A 321 5.38 10.72 -5.26
CA LEU A 321 6.09 10.55 -4.00
C LEU A 321 5.53 9.36 -3.22
N VAL A 322 6.40 8.63 -2.54
CA VAL A 322 6.03 7.77 -1.42
C VAL A 322 6.38 8.52 -0.14
N ARG A 323 5.44 8.57 0.78
CA ARG A 323 5.56 9.24 2.07
C ARG A 323 5.21 8.33 3.23
N MET A 324 5.73 8.67 4.39
CA MET A 324 5.36 8.08 5.67
C MET A 324 5.16 9.19 6.70
N ILE A 325 4.28 8.96 7.65
CA ILE A 325 4.08 9.82 8.82
C ILE A 325 3.99 8.95 10.08
N ARG A 326 4.40 9.50 11.22
CA ARG A 326 4.41 8.80 12.51
C ARG A 326 3.59 9.54 13.54
N SER A 327 2.89 8.80 14.36
CA SER A 327 2.27 9.19 15.62
C SER A 327 2.93 8.43 16.77
N ASP A 328 3.18 9.08 17.90
CA ASP A 328 3.64 8.45 19.13
C ASP A 328 2.63 8.63 20.28
N ASP A 329 1.38 8.95 19.93
CA ASP A 329 0.27 9.16 20.86
C ASP A 329 -0.99 8.37 20.46
N ASP A 330 -0.76 7.16 19.91
CA ASP A 330 -1.82 6.22 19.54
C ASP A 330 -2.75 6.78 18.43
N GLY A 331 -2.15 7.46 17.45
CA GLY A 331 -2.87 8.02 16.31
C GLY A 331 -3.68 9.27 16.61
N ARG A 332 -3.52 9.90 17.78
CA ARG A 332 -4.23 11.16 18.12
C ARG A 332 -3.68 12.35 17.36
N SER A 333 -2.37 12.41 17.21
CA SER A 333 -1.70 13.40 16.38
C SER A 333 -0.56 12.78 15.59
N PHE A 334 -0.17 13.44 14.50
CA PHE A 334 0.92 12.98 13.64
C PHE A 334 1.98 14.05 13.53
N GLY A 335 3.25 13.62 13.47
CA GLY A 335 4.40 14.47 13.23
C GLY A 335 4.47 14.98 11.78
N PRO A 336 5.59 15.55 11.35
CA PRO A 336 5.80 15.90 9.95
C PRO A 336 6.00 14.65 9.09
N PRO A 337 5.55 14.66 7.82
CA PRO A 337 5.77 13.55 6.91
C PRO A 337 7.22 13.42 6.49
N VAL A 338 7.68 12.20 6.29
CA VAL A 338 8.98 11.85 5.72
C VAL A 338 8.77 11.40 4.27
N THR A 339 9.49 11.98 3.33
CA THR A 339 9.52 11.49 1.94
C THR A 339 10.43 10.28 1.86
N ILE A 340 9.86 9.14 1.49
CA ILE A 340 10.55 7.85 1.39
C ILE A 340 11.20 7.70 0.03
N ASP A 341 10.46 8.07 -1.03
CA ASP A 341 10.92 8.00 -2.40
C ASP A 341 10.33 9.14 -3.23
N SER A 342 11.13 9.68 -4.14
CA SER A 342 10.77 10.73 -5.11
C SER A 342 11.33 10.44 -6.51
N ASP A 343 11.86 9.23 -6.73
CA ASP A 343 12.41 8.79 -8.00
C ASP A 343 11.40 7.91 -8.75
N SER A 344 10.35 8.57 -9.24
CA SER A 344 9.28 7.96 -10.03
C SER A 344 8.64 6.71 -9.39
N PRO A 345 8.20 6.75 -8.10
CA PRO A 345 7.53 5.60 -7.52
C PRO A 345 6.17 5.35 -8.20
N VAL A 346 5.82 4.07 -8.37
CA VAL A 346 4.49 3.62 -8.80
C VAL A 346 3.49 3.63 -7.62
N GLY A 347 4.01 3.57 -6.40
CA GLY A 347 3.22 3.46 -5.17
C GLY A 347 3.02 2.01 -4.73
N ARG A 348 1.76 1.58 -4.50
CA ARG A 348 1.41 0.25 -3.94
C ARG A 348 2.20 0.01 -2.66
N VAL A 349 2.04 0.96 -1.74
CA VAL A 349 2.83 1.06 -0.50
C VAL A 349 2.32 0.06 0.52
N ASP A 350 3.25 -0.54 1.26
CA ASP A 350 2.98 -1.30 2.46
C ASP A 350 3.92 -0.85 3.59
N ILE A 351 3.52 -1.03 4.87
CA ILE A 351 4.25 -0.52 6.02
C ILE A 351 4.11 -1.45 7.23
N ASP A 352 5.20 -1.61 7.98
CA ASP A 352 5.18 -2.35 9.24
C ASP A 352 6.21 -1.75 10.22
N PHE A 353 6.22 -2.25 11.46
CA PHE A 353 7.23 -1.97 12.45
C PHE A 353 8.24 -3.12 12.56
N LEU A 354 9.50 -2.78 12.74
CA LEU A 354 10.48 -3.71 13.28
C LEU A 354 10.31 -3.84 14.80
N GLU A 355 10.86 -4.89 15.39
CA GLU A 355 10.83 -5.09 16.85
C GLU A 355 11.45 -3.91 17.62
N SER A 356 12.48 -3.28 17.04
CA SER A 356 13.13 -2.07 17.55
C SER A 356 12.20 -0.84 17.64
N GLY A 357 11.04 -0.87 16.97
CA GLY A 357 10.10 0.25 16.82
C GLY A 357 10.48 1.24 15.71
N GLU A 358 11.45 0.89 14.85
CA GLU A 358 11.69 1.55 13.58
C GLU A 358 10.58 1.14 12.60
N ALA A 359 10.18 2.04 11.70
CA ALA A 359 9.26 1.70 10.64
C ALA A 359 9.99 1.06 9.46
N VAL A 360 9.31 0.18 8.74
CA VAL A 360 9.75 -0.31 7.44
C VAL A 360 8.66 -0.05 6.42
N VAL A 361 9.03 0.53 5.28
CA VAL A 361 8.13 0.83 4.17
C VAL A 361 8.59 0.06 2.96
N SER A 362 7.66 -0.59 2.27
CA SER A 362 7.87 -1.17 0.95
C SER A 362 6.99 -0.47 -0.09
N TRP A 363 7.45 -0.45 -1.33
CA TRP A 363 6.72 0.14 -2.44
C TRP A 363 7.22 -0.39 -3.77
N MET A 364 6.48 -0.09 -4.81
CA MET A 364 6.88 -0.36 -6.17
C MET A 364 7.48 0.91 -6.79
N GLY A 365 8.75 0.84 -7.22
CA GLY A 365 9.42 1.85 -8.04
C GLY A 365 9.38 1.47 -9.52
N GLU A 366 9.34 2.44 -10.41
CA GLU A 366 9.43 2.25 -11.86
C GLU A 366 10.90 2.16 -12.29
N SER A 367 11.20 1.26 -13.22
CA SER A 367 12.55 1.14 -13.81
C SER A 367 12.49 1.44 -15.32
N ASP A 368 11.50 0.87 -16.00
CA ASP A 368 11.17 1.05 -17.42
C ASP A 368 9.66 0.86 -17.58
N PRO A 369 9.05 1.27 -18.70
CA PRO A 369 7.64 1.02 -18.95
C PRO A 369 7.30 -0.48 -18.78
N ASP A 370 6.31 -0.78 -17.95
CA ASP A 370 5.87 -2.13 -17.55
C ASP A 370 6.84 -2.93 -16.65
N GLU A 371 8.04 -2.41 -16.36
CA GLU A 371 9.01 -3.00 -15.43
C GLU A 371 9.21 -2.11 -14.21
N GLY A 372 9.28 -2.73 -13.06
CA GLY A 372 9.50 -2.06 -11.80
C GLY A 372 10.37 -2.88 -10.86
N THR A 373 10.55 -2.34 -9.69
CA THR A 373 11.29 -2.98 -8.62
C THR A 373 10.49 -2.91 -7.33
N LEU A 374 10.36 -4.04 -6.64
CA LEU A 374 9.88 -4.07 -5.26
C LEU A 374 11.01 -3.60 -4.36
N LEU A 375 10.82 -2.41 -3.81
CA LEU A 375 11.77 -1.69 -2.98
C LEU A 375 11.31 -1.66 -1.53
N TRP A 376 12.24 -1.49 -0.61
CA TRP A 376 11.94 -1.25 0.80
C TRP A 376 13.06 -0.50 1.49
N ARG A 377 12.75 0.06 2.67
CA ARG A 377 13.66 0.88 3.46
C ARG A 377 13.22 0.91 4.92
N VAL A 378 14.18 0.91 5.84
CA VAL A 378 13.93 1.16 7.26
C VAL A 378 13.99 2.67 7.52
N ILE A 379 13.13 3.15 8.41
CA ILE A 379 13.06 4.54 8.83
C ILE A 379 13.18 4.59 10.35
N SER A 380 14.18 5.31 10.86
CA SER A 380 14.37 5.46 12.30
C SER A 380 13.20 6.19 12.97
N LYS A 381 13.11 6.11 14.29
CA LYS A 381 12.07 6.82 15.07
C LYS A 381 12.11 8.34 14.86
N GLU A 382 13.29 8.89 14.55
CA GLU A 382 13.50 10.31 14.25
C GLU A 382 13.30 10.67 12.77
N GLY A 383 12.84 9.73 11.94
CA GLY A 383 12.55 9.93 10.53
C GLY A 383 13.78 9.86 9.60
N ARG A 384 14.95 9.34 10.08
CA ARG A 384 16.12 9.15 9.22
C ARG A 384 15.93 7.94 8.34
N LEU A 385 16.23 8.11 7.05
CA LEU A 385 16.14 7.04 6.04
C LEU A 385 17.34 6.11 6.13
N GLY A 386 17.07 4.81 6.24
CA GLY A 386 18.07 3.77 6.03
C GLY A 386 18.39 3.58 4.54
N PRO A 387 19.34 2.70 4.21
CA PRO A 387 19.68 2.38 2.84
C PRO A 387 18.49 1.88 2.04
N LEU A 388 18.40 2.27 0.77
CA LEU A 388 17.45 1.71 -0.18
C LEU A 388 17.82 0.25 -0.45
N GLN A 389 16.83 -0.64 -0.35
CA GLN A 389 16.98 -2.08 -0.54
C GLN A 389 16.04 -2.55 -1.65
N LYS A 390 16.42 -3.60 -2.36
CA LYS A 390 15.65 -4.25 -3.41
C LYS A 390 15.30 -5.66 -2.99
N VAL A 391 14.04 -6.06 -3.20
CA VAL A 391 13.62 -7.46 -3.10
C VAL A 391 13.80 -8.15 -4.45
N THR A 392 13.13 -7.66 -5.49
CA THR A 392 13.11 -8.27 -6.83
C THR A 392 12.67 -7.29 -7.89
N SER A 393 12.88 -7.63 -9.16
CA SER A 393 12.18 -6.98 -10.27
C SER A 393 10.75 -7.50 -10.36
N ILE A 394 9.80 -6.63 -10.70
CA ILE A 394 8.36 -6.93 -10.74
C ILE A 394 7.71 -6.16 -11.89
N SER A 395 6.60 -6.67 -12.44
CA SER A 395 5.83 -5.92 -13.42
C SER A 395 5.06 -4.77 -12.76
N THR A 396 5.02 -3.61 -13.40
CA THR A 396 4.18 -2.47 -12.97
C THR A 396 2.74 -2.57 -13.48
N ARG A 397 2.45 -3.52 -14.36
CA ARG A 397 1.13 -3.73 -14.93
C ARG A 397 0.09 -4.04 -13.84
N ARG A 398 -1.17 -3.77 -14.16
CA ARG A 398 -2.30 -3.99 -13.24
C ARG A 398 -2.37 -5.42 -12.71
N ASN A 399 -2.14 -6.42 -13.56
CA ASN A 399 -2.23 -7.84 -13.18
C ASN A 399 -1.14 -8.31 -12.20
N ALA A 400 -0.09 -7.51 -11.95
CA ALA A 400 0.86 -7.77 -10.87
C ALA A 400 0.28 -7.44 -9.48
N GLY A 401 -0.84 -6.74 -9.40
CA GLY A 401 -1.54 -6.46 -8.15
C GLY A 401 -0.72 -5.62 -7.18
N PHE A 402 -0.94 -5.84 -5.89
CA PHE A 402 -0.28 -5.15 -4.79
C PHE A 402 0.68 -6.11 -4.10
N PRO A 403 1.99 -5.88 -4.14
CA PRO A 403 2.94 -6.59 -3.30
C PRO A 403 2.63 -6.33 -1.82
N GLN A 404 2.84 -7.34 -1.00
CA GLN A 404 2.59 -7.31 0.44
C GLN A 404 3.88 -7.51 1.20
N MET A 405 3.95 -6.93 2.39
CA MET A 405 5.06 -7.08 3.33
C MET A 405 4.51 -7.35 4.73
N SER A 406 5.20 -8.16 5.51
CA SER A 406 4.88 -8.34 6.92
C SER A 406 6.14 -8.68 7.70
N ARG A 407 6.20 -8.26 8.96
CA ARG A 407 7.28 -8.64 9.85
C ARG A 407 7.15 -10.10 10.29
N VAL A 408 8.26 -10.80 10.36
CA VAL A 408 8.37 -12.15 10.91
C VAL A 408 9.64 -12.29 11.74
N GLY A 409 9.50 -12.41 13.07
CA GLY A 409 10.66 -12.44 13.96
C GLY A 409 11.62 -11.26 13.71
N ASN A 410 12.91 -11.58 13.51
CA ASN A 410 13.94 -10.58 13.16
C ASN A 410 14.08 -10.44 11.63
N GLY A 411 12.98 -10.29 10.90
CA GLY A 411 13.02 -10.17 9.44
C GLY A 411 11.71 -9.73 8.86
N LEU A 412 11.65 -9.77 7.52
CA LEU A 412 10.48 -9.41 6.73
C LEU A 412 10.11 -10.56 5.79
N LEU A 413 8.83 -10.74 5.57
CA LEU A 413 8.28 -11.53 4.47
C LEU A 413 7.69 -10.58 3.43
N PHE A 414 7.89 -10.94 2.17
CA PHE A 414 7.28 -10.28 1.02
C PHE A 414 6.50 -11.29 0.21
N ALA A 415 5.36 -10.89 -0.34
CA ALA A 415 4.56 -11.68 -1.27
C ALA A 415 4.11 -10.82 -2.45
N TRP A 416 4.15 -11.37 -3.67
CA TRP A 416 3.71 -10.67 -4.87
C TRP A 416 3.18 -11.64 -5.92
N THR A 417 2.41 -11.10 -6.86
CA THR A 417 2.02 -11.83 -8.07
C THR A 417 3.12 -11.67 -9.13
N ASP A 418 3.80 -12.75 -9.45
CA ASP A 418 4.73 -12.82 -10.56
C ASP A 418 4.00 -13.15 -11.87
N THR A 419 4.18 -12.31 -12.88
CA THR A 419 3.56 -12.45 -14.21
C THR A 419 4.59 -12.68 -15.32
N SER A 420 5.83 -12.93 -14.97
CA SER A 420 6.97 -13.03 -15.93
C SER A 420 6.94 -14.30 -16.78
N SER A 421 6.31 -15.38 -16.31
CA SER A 421 6.32 -16.71 -16.95
C SER A 421 5.08 -17.04 -17.78
N GLY A 422 4.24 -16.05 -18.13
CA GLY A 422 3.02 -16.21 -18.92
C GLY A 422 1.77 -16.47 -18.06
N ALA A 423 1.76 -17.48 -17.19
CA ALA A 423 0.74 -17.63 -16.16
C ALA A 423 1.21 -16.94 -14.87
N SER A 424 0.31 -16.20 -14.21
CA SER A 424 0.63 -15.60 -12.91
C SER A 424 0.89 -16.69 -11.85
N THR A 425 1.72 -16.37 -10.87
CA THR A 425 1.93 -17.21 -9.69
C THR A 425 2.28 -16.36 -8.47
N ILE A 426 2.09 -16.90 -7.28
CA ILE A 426 2.52 -16.24 -6.05
C ILE A 426 3.99 -16.55 -5.82
N LYS A 427 4.77 -15.50 -5.60
CA LYS A 427 6.16 -15.58 -5.15
C LYS A 427 6.30 -14.94 -3.80
N THR A 428 7.19 -15.49 -2.98
CA THR A 428 7.51 -14.94 -1.67
C THR A 428 9.01 -14.88 -1.45
N ALA A 429 9.43 -13.91 -0.64
CA ALA A 429 10.82 -13.78 -0.21
C ALA A 429 10.89 -13.45 1.28
N ARG A 430 11.92 -13.94 1.94
CA ARG A 430 12.29 -13.58 3.30
C ARG A 430 13.54 -12.71 3.28
N VAL A 431 13.52 -11.64 4.05
CA VAL A 431 14.66 -10.79 4.37
C VAL A 431 15.02 -11.03 5.82
N LEU A 432 16.28 -11.37 6.09
CA LEU A 432 16.82 -11.53 7.43
C LEU A 432 17.73 -10.34 7.74
N PHE A 433 17.53 -9.74 8.89
CA PHE A 433 18.47 -8.75 9.41
C PHE A 433 19.61 -9.49 10.12
N PRO A 434 20.87 -9.07 9.96
CA PRO A 434 21.98 -9.61 10.74
C PRO A 434 21.69 -9.39 12.23
N HIS A 435 22.01 -10.40 13.06
CA HIS A 435 21.95 -10.24 14.51
C HIS A 435 22.92 -9.12 14.93
N GLU A 436 22.45 -8.13 15.63
CA GLU A 436 23.33 -7.21 16.34
C GLU A 436 24.02 -8.00 17.46
N ASN A 437 25.32 -8.25 17.30
CA ASN A 437 26.17 -8.90 18.33
C ASN A 437 26.45 -7.94 19.50
#